data_8ab0fa030bfea1cd8fb1fa082d7390c8
#
_entry.id   8ab0fa030bfea1cd8fb1fa082d7390c8
#
_cell.length_a   1.000
_cell.length_b   1.000
_cell.length_c   1.000
_cell.angle_alpha   90.00
_cell.angle_beta   90.00
_cell.angle_gamma   90.00
#
_symmetry.space_group_name_H-M   'P 1'
#
loop_
_entity.id
_entity.type
_entity.pdbx_description
1 polymer ?
#
loop_
_entity_poly.entity_id
_entity_poly.type
_entity_poly.pdbx_seq_one_letter_code
_entity_poly.pdbx_strand_id
1 'polypeptide(L)'
;MSDGENLFVDLMAFFQTLLPICKFFYSIVRMSSGVIPKLNSRTLGWLSYLHKKCLTEDDWSEDGEPLDWWDKSSNPPVLSFARFDLSESSYALGLMADVTPAWREVYSEILNGLCERHLTYWAAYDWLTQFGHDPDRNNYPKEWIDLWIPDHKIGEYDTPGWVANGIEPWGLQADPIGADGNLFFKGWLNLIQCLHVYTKGEDTWGQPFQVAGVDRTRFEWTQHTLVSHLTSQWQENPFGPHCENTKIWPYCLSAAGLGLKLYDSIFHKESHSVFHEWVEFTKGKYYGFDASGGLEWTPIYYDPIIDHVHAAGPSNGLTIAFYMIPQDPIFAEYLYRTATKKLGWDNTKKGIKIKPNLRFLALGLACAKEFGDLIVESRLKAFAEENFEPRWFGKDNMYFGHFFNLKENWPRGQWAALAMMSEVGEKGAWSNLFRNPNLEKFDAPTLSGVDFPDLMVSSAYNNKRDGTLYIALTSQALGKLNKRTSIKISNLPDPNLIKIKRDGATYDSWRINQKNEIELDTTYSTTNFQIYTGWSATEAYSSRKFKTLKTSVEGNNRVSAKASSVKLVNVSCCPCCPSLGT
;
A
#
# COMPACT_ATOMS: atom_id res chain seq x y z
N MET A 1 30.52 28.29 2.00
CA MET A 1 29.60 27.29 1.39
C MET A 1 30.31 25.98 0.99
N SER A 2 31.50 25.64 1.46
CA SER A 2 32.27 24.47 1.00
C SER A 2 32.52 23.38 2.05
N ASP A 3 32.42 23.65 3.32
CA ASP A 3 32.81 22.67 4.34
C ASP A 3 31.62 21.85 4.92
N GLY A 4 30.40 22.36 4.86
CA GLY A 4 29.22 21.63 5.33
C GLY A 4 28.70 20.59 4.33
N GLU A 5 28.85 20.86 3.05
CA GLU A 5 28.42 19.92 1.98
C GLU A 5 29.36 18.71 1.94
N ASN A 6 30.64 18.89 2.14
CA ASN A 6 31.61 17.79 2.17
C ASN A 6 31.41 16.87 3.38
N LEU A 7 31.08 17.40 4.55
CA LEU A 7 30.84 16.58 5.74
C LEU A 7 29.61 15.70 5.60
N PHE A 8 28.55 16.21 4.95
CA PHE A 8 27.33 15.43 4.68
C PHE A 8 27.58 14.32 3.65
N VAL A 9 28.31 14.62 2.58
CA VAL A 9 28.69 13.65 1.55
C VAL A 9 29.58 12.54 2.13
N ASP A 10 30.55 12.89 2.98
CA ASP A 10 31.44 11.93 3.62
C ASP A 10 30.72 11.04 4.64
N LEU A 11 29.78 11.59 5.41
CA LEU A 11 28.92 10.80 6.31
C LEU A 11 28.03 9.84 5.52
N MET A 12 27.49 10.27 4.39
CA MET A 12 26.66 9.45 3.51
C MET A 12 27.45 8.30 2.88
N ALA A 13 28.68 8.57 2.42
CA ALA A 13 29.56 7.54 1.88
C ALA A 13 29.96 6.50 2.93
N PHE A 14 30.21 6.92 4.17
CA PHE A 14 30.52 6.03 5.30
C PHE A 14 29.34 5.11 5.64
N PHE A 15 28.12 5.63 5.69
CA PHE A 15 26.92 4.83 5.93
C PHE A 15 26.61 3.86 4.77
N GLN A 16 26.85 4.25 3.53
CA GLN A 16 26.67 3.35 2.37
C GLN A 16 27.61 2.15 2.40
N THR A 17 28.82 2.28 2.93
CA THR A 17 29.79 1.20 3.09
C THR A 17 29.44 0.24 4.22
N LEU A 18 28.77 0.69 5.29
CA LEU A 18 28.38 -0.16 6.42
C LEU A 18 27.05 -0.91 6.20
N LEU A 19 26.18 -0.41 5.35
CA LEU A 19 24.87 -0.98 5.09
C LEU A 19 24.90 -2.45 4.60
N PRO A 20 25.80 -2.86 3.68
CA PRO A 20 25.89 -4.25 3.24
C PRO A 20 26.31 -5.21 4.35
N ILE A 21 27.18 -4.76 5.25
CA ILE A 21 27.69 -5.58 6.37
C ILE A 21 26.58 -5.82 7.40
N CYS A 22 25.82 -4.78 7.75
CA CYS A 22 24.67 -4.92 8.64
C CYS A 22 23.57 -5.82 8.05
N LYS A 23 23.34 -5.76 6.72
CA LYS A 23 22.39 -6.62 6.02
C LYS A 23 22.77 -8.10 6.07
N PHE A 24 24.06 -8.41 5.90
CA PHE A 24 24.57 -9.78 5.97
C PHE A 24 24.36 -10.36 7.38
N PHE A 25 24.66 -9.60 8.43
CA PHE A 25 24.43 -10.04 9.82
C PHE A 25 22.94 -10.19 10.14
N TYR A 26 22.06 -9.31 9.65
CA TYR A 26 20.61 -9.41 9.87
C TYR A 26 20.01 -10.64 9.17
N SER A 27 20.42 -10.91 7.94
CA SER A 27 20.05 -12.13 7.21
C SER A 27 20.49 -13.39 7.97
N ILE A 28 21.70 -13.40 8.51
CA ILE A 28 22.23 -14.53 9.32
C ILE A 28 21.44 -14.71 10.62
N VAL A 29 21.07 -13.62 11.32
CA VAL A 29 20.31 -13.69 12.57
C VAL A 29 18.88 -14.21 12.32
N ARG A 30 18.19 -13.77 11.25
CA ARG A 30 16.89 -14.31 10.86
C ARG A 30 16.99 -15.80 10.47
N MET A 31 18.08 -16.18 9.82
CA MET A 31 18.37 -17.59 9.49
C MET A 31 18.68 -18.45 10.73
N SER A 32 19.01 -17.86 11.88
CA SER A 32 19.43 -18.61 13.08
C SER A 32 18.31 -18.93 14.08
N SER A 33 17.17 -18.23 14.04
CA SER A 33 16.17 -18.30 15.11
C SER A 33 15.27 -19.56 15.08
N GLY A 34 15.15 -20.27 13.97
CA GLY A 34 14.30 -21.46 13.85
C GLY A 34 12.79 -21.20 14.09
N VAL A 35 12.41 -19.93 14.28
CA VAL A 35 11.01 -19.53 14.54
C VAL A 35 10.23 -19.51 13.23
N ILE A 36 9.12 -20.24 13.19
CA ILE A 36 8.21 -20.24 12.03
C ILE A 36 7.35 -18.99 12.10
N PRO A 37 7.29 -18.17 11.03
CA PRO A 37 6.46 -16.96 10.99
C PRO A 37 4.98 -17.29 11.17
N LYS A 38 4.26 -16.42 11.87
CA LYS A 38 2.84 -16.62 12.17
C LYS A 38 2.10 -15.30 12.26
N LEU A 39 0.90 -15.25 11.63
CA LEU A 39 -0.07 -14.18 11.80
C LEU A 39 -0.75 -14.27 13.16
N ASN A 40 -0.95 -13.14 13.82
CA ASN A 40 -1.69 -13.08 15.09
C ASN A 40 -3.21 -12.98 14.87
N SER A 41 -3.98 -13.01 15.94
CA SER A 41 -5.46 -12.95 15.88
C SER A 41 -5.98 -11.64 15.27
N ARG A 42 -5.33 -10.51 15.53
CA ARG A 42 -5.73 -9.21 14.95
C ARG A 42 -5.53 -9.20 13.43
N THR A 43 -4.41 -9.72 12.95
CA THR A 43 -4.13 -9.80 11.50
C THR A 43 -5.10 -10.73 10.79
N LEU A 44 -5.44 -11.87 11.38
CA LEU A 44 -6.43 -12.80 10.83
C LEU A 44 -7.84 -12.20 10.83
N GLY A 45 -8.23 -11.53 11.91
CA GLY A 45 -9.52 -10.85 12.01
C GLY A 45 -9.65 -9.70 11.01
N TRP A 46 -8.58 -8.92 10.82
CA TRP A 46 -8.55 -7.85 9.81
C TRP A 46 -8.61 -8.41 8.39
N LEU A 47 -7.93 -9.51 8.12
CA LEU A 47 -8.00 -10.20 6.84
C LEU A 47 -9.43 -10.66 6.54
N SER A 48 -10.15 -11.22 7.52
CA SER A 48 -11.57 -11.61 7.37
C SER A 48 -12.46 -10.41 7.09
N TYR A 49 -12.22 -9.28 7.77
CA TYR A 49 -12.94 -8.04 7.49
C TYR A 49 -12.70 -7.56 6.05
N LEU A 50 -11.45 -7.49 5.63
CA LEU A 50 -11.10 -6.97 4.32
C LEU A 50 -11.60 -7.88 3.20
N HIS A 51 -11.53 -9.21 3.39
CA HIS A 51 -12.09 -10.19 2.47
C HIS A 51 -13.60 -9.97 2.28
N LYS A 52 -14.35 -9.88 3.38
CA LYS A 52 -15.79 -9.61 3.32
C LYS A 52 -16.09 -8.27 2.62
N LYS A 53 -15.32 -7.22 2.95
CA LYS A 53 -15.43 -5.91 2.35
C LYS A 53 -15.24 -5.96 0.82
N CYS A 54 -14.21 -6.66 0.35
CA CYS A 54 -13.91 -6.75 -1.07
C CYS A 54 -14.91 -7.61 -1.86
N LEU A 55 -15.53 -8.61 -1.22
CA LEU A 55 -16.54 -9.47 -1.85
C LEU A 55 -17.96 -8.90 -1.78
N THR A 56 -18.20 -7.90 -0.93
CA THR A 56 -19.50 -7.24 -0.88
C THR A 56 -19.68 -6.40 -2.13
N GLU A 57 -20.75 -6.66 -2.88
CA GLU A 57 -21.13 -5.80 -4.00
C GLU A 57 -21.32 -4.39 -3.48
N ASP A 58 -20.77 -3.41 -4.19
CA ASP A 58 -21.05 -2.01 -3.95
C ASP A 58 -21.92 -1.49 -5.08
N ASP A 59 -22.76 -0.54 -4.73
CA ASP A 59 -23.60 0.20 -5.64
C ASP A 59 -22.97 1.51 -6.12
N TRP A 60 -21.65 1.57 -6.12
CA TRP A 60 -20.87 2.69 -6.66
C TRP A 60 -21.15 2.93 -8.14
N SER A 61 -22.29 2.43 -8.59
CA SER A 61 -22.67 2.40 -9.96
C SER A 61 -23.00 3.77 -10.50
N GLU A 62 -23.87 4.56 -9.95
CA GLU A 62 -24.26 5.78 -10.64
C GLU A 62 -24.67 6.92 -9.70
N ASP A 63 -25.53 6.61 -8.76
CA ASP A 63 -26.13 7.58 -7.86
C ASP A 63 -26.08 7.09 -6.40
N GLY A 64 -25.39 5.97 -6.18
CA GLY A 64 -25.34 5.30 -4.89
C GLY A 64 -24.36 5.97 -3.92
N GLU A 65 -24.76 6.05 -2.67
CA GLU A 65 -23.83 6.29 -1.58
C GLU A 65 -22.93 5.05 -1.42
N PRO A 66 -21.62 5.20 -1.12
CA PRO A 66 -20.77 4.09 -0.77
C PRO A 66 -21.40 3.27 0.35
N LEU A 67 -21.33 1.94 0.27
CA LEU A 67 -21.81 1.08 1.33
C LEU A 67 -21.16 1.43 2.67
N ASP A 68 -21.81 1.07 3.77
CA ASP A 68 -21.33 1.39 5.14
C ASP A 68 -19.93 0.86 5.48
N TRP A 69 -19.42 -0.05 4.67
CA TRP A 69 -18.08 -0.60 4.77
C TRP A 69 -16.96 0.36 4.37
N TRP A 70 -17.26 1.34 3.51
CA TRP A 70 -16.30 2.28 2.98
C TRP A 70 -16.20 3.50 3.86
N ASP A 71 -15.06 4.15 3.80
CA ASP A 71 -14.81 5.32 4.61
C ASP A 71 -15.70 6.49 4.18
N LYS A 72 -16.74 6.75 4.96
CA LYS A 72 -17.67 7.89 4.79
C LYS A 72 -17.32 9.07 5.69
N SER A 73 -16.17 9.02 6.32
CA SER A 73 -15.81 9.88 7.45
C SER A 73 -15.39 11.30 7.07
N SER A 74 -15.59 11.73 5.86
CA SER A 74 -15.31 13.10 5.45
C SER A 74 -16.51 14.01 5.61
N ASN A 75 -16.26 15.26 5.94
CA ASN A 75 -17.28 16.29 6.01
C ASN A 75 -16.82 17.51 5.17
N PRO A 76 -17.49 17.79 4.05
CA PRO A 76 -18.57 17.01 3.46
C PRO A 76 -18.11 15.62 3.02
N PRO A 77 -19.05 14.68 2.81
CA PRO A 77 -18.69 13.35 2.34
C PRO A 77 -17.92 13.46 1.03
N VAL A 78 -16.70 12.98 1.02
CA VAL A 78 -15.80 13.06 -0.14
C VAL A 78 -15.53 11.67 -0.59
N LEU A 79 -15.82 11.38 -1.82
CA LEU A 79 -15.53 10.11 -2.47
C LEU A 79 -14.03 9.77 -2.48
N SER A 80 -13.19 10.79 -2.32
CA SER A 80 -11.74 10.63 -2.26
C SER A 80 -11.24 9.73 -1.14
N PHE A 81 -11.95 9.58 -0.03
CA PHE A 81 -11.54 8.66 1.02
C PHE A 81 -11.64 7.21 0.61
N ALA A 82 -12.58 6.86 -0.24
CA ALA A 82 -12.69 5.50 -0.74
C ALA A 82 -11.43 5.06 -1.49
N ARG A 83 -10.80 5.92 -2.28
CA ARG A 83 -9.56 5.57 -2.99
C ARG A 83 -8.37 5.35 -2.06
N PHE A 84 -8.25 6.10 -0.97
CA PHE A 84 -7.22 5.88 0.04
C PHE A 84 -7.44 4.55 0.77
N ASP A 85 -8.70 4.26 1.14
CA ASP A 85 -9.06 3.00 1.75
C ASP A 85 -8.74 1.81 0.83
N LEU A 86 -9.10 1.89 -0.45
CA LEU A 86 -8.73 0.90 -1.47
C LEU A 86 -7.21 0.68 -1.54
N SER A 87 -6.46 1.78 -1.61
CA SER A 87 -5.02 1.73 -1.88
C SER A 87 -4.23 1.23 -0.68
N GLU A 88 -4.44 1.83 0.48
CA GLU A 88 -3.63 1.55 1.67
C GLU A 88 -4.00 0.23 2.34
N SER A 89 -5.22 -0.29 2.11
CA SER A 89 -5.60 -1.64 2.51
C SER A 89 -4.78 -2.74 1.80
N SER A 90 -4.15 -2.43 0.68
CA SER A 90 -3.33 -3.40 -0.07
C SER A 90 -1.98 -3.73 0.57
N TYR A 91 -1.40 -2.81 1.36
CA TYR A 91 0.00 -2.90 1.78
C TYR A 91 0.29 -4.06 2.72
N ALA A 92 -0.53 -4.22 3.75
CA ALA A 92 -0.36 -5.30 4.72
C ALA A 92 -0.53 -6.70 4.08
N LEU A 93 -1.31 -6.82 3.00
CA LEU A 93 -1.48 -8.07 2.26
C LEU A 93 -0.18 -8.55 1.63
N GLY A 94 0.63 -7.62 1.11
CA GLY A 94 1.97 -7.94 0.61
C GLY A 94 2.88 -8.49 1.70
N LEU A 95 2.85 -7.91 2.91
CA LEU A 95 3.61 -8.42 4.06
C LEU A 95 3.06 -9.76 4.57
N MET A 96 1.73 -9.96 4.59
CA MET A 96 1.12 -11.24 4.97
C MET A 96 1.56 -12.36 4.02
N ALA A 97 1.68 -12.07 2.71
CA ALA A 97 2.18 -13.02 1.73
C ALA A 97 3.65 -13.44 1.97
N ASP A 98 4.42 -12.67 2.73
CA ASP A 98 5.78 -13.04 3.14
C ASP A 98 5.81 -13.76 4.50
N VAL A 99 4.80 -13.56 5.34
CA VAL A 99 4.62 -14.32 6.60
C VAL A 99 4.09 -15.73 6.32
N THR A 100 3.18 -15.87 5.37
CA THR A 100 2.59 -17.17 4.96
C THR A 100 2.83 -17.45 3.48
N PRO A 101 4.10 -17.55 3.01
CA PRO A 101 4.43 -17.55 1.58
C PRO A 101 3.85 -18.76 0.82
N ALA A 102 3.51 -19.84 1.50
CA ALA A 102 2.87 -20.99 0.90
C ALA A 102 1.34 -20.83 0.71
N TRP A 103 0.71 -19.86 1.38
CA TRP A 103 -0.73 -19.61 1.24
C TRP A 103 -0.98 -18.16 0.84
N ARG A 104 -1.50 -17.95 -0.36
CA ARG A 104 -1.61 -16.61 -0.95
C ARG A 104 -2.94 -16.35 -1.67
N GLU A 105 -3.79 -17.37 -1.82
CA GLU A 105 -5.03 -17.29 -2.60
C GLU A 105 -5.95 -16.16 -2.15
N VAL A 106 -6.17 -16.01 -0.85
CA VAL A 106 -7.07 -14.97 -0.28
C VAL A 106 -6.48 -13.57 -0.45
N TYR A 107 -5.17 -13.41 -0.27
CA TYR A 107 -4.53 -12.11 -0.50
C TYR A 107 -4.64 -11.68 -1.96
N SER A 108 -4.43 -12.62 -2.88
CA SER A 108 -4.55 -12.40 -4.31
C SER A 108 -6.00 -12.03 -4.70
N GLU A 109 -6.99 -12.71 -4.14
CA GLU A 109 -8.40 -12.42 -4.36
C GLU A 109 -8.78 -11.01 -3.90
N ILE A 110 -8.39 -10.64 -2.68
CA ILE A 110 -8.62 -9.30 -2.14
C ILE A 110 -7.93 -8.23 -3.00
N LEU A 111 -6.66 -8.42 -3.35
CA LEU A 111 -5.92 -7.46 -4.17
C LEU A 111 -6.53 -7.30 -5.56
N ASN A 112 -7.02 -8.39 -6.16
CA ASN A 112 -7.76 -8.32 -7.41
C ASN A 112 -9.02 -7.45 -7.26
N GLY A 113 -9.83 -7.71 -6.23
CA GLY A 113 -11.03 -6.93 -5.94
C GLY A 113 -10.74 -5.45 -5.69
N LEU A 114 -9.64 -5.12 -4.99
CA LEU A 114 -9.19 -3.73 -4.81
C LEU A 114 -8.81 -3.08 -6.15
N CYS A 115 -8.10 -3.78 -7.03
CA CYS A 115 -7.79 -3.29 -8.37
C CYS A 115 -9.06 -3.06 -9.19
N GLU A 116 -9.97 -4.02 -9.23
CA GLU A 116 -11.23 -3.92 -9.98
C GLU A 116 -12.06 -2.71 -9.52
N ARG A 117 -12.16 -2.48 -8.21
CA ARG A 117 -12.86 -1.30 -7.67
C ARG A 117 -12.18 0.01 -8.03
N HIS A 118 -10.85 0.03 -8.10
CA HIS A 118 -10.09 1.19 -8.58
C HIS A 118 -10.44 1.57 -10.02
N LEU A 119 -10.85 0.60 -10.83
CA LEU A 119 -11.21 0.79 -12.23
C LEU A 119 -12.68 1.20 -12.44
N THR A 120 -13.49 1.23 -11.36
CA THR A 120 -14.89 1.65 -11.44
C THR A 120 -15.03 3.15 -11.64
N TYR A 121 -16.20 3.55 -12.11
CA TYR A 121 -16.53 4.96 -12.31
C TYR A 121 -16.30 5.82 -11.06
N TRP A 122 -16.68 5.34 -9.88
CA TRP A 122 -16.54 6.09 -8.64
C TRP A 122 -15.09 6.35 -8.25
N ALA A 123 -14.24 5.36 -8.36
CA ALA A 123 -12.82 5.53 -8.05
C ALA A 123 -12.13 6.50 -9.02
N ALA A 124 -12.54 6.49 -10.29
CA ALA A 124 -12.06 7.44 -11.30
C ALA A 124 -12.71 8.83 -11.17
N TYR A 125 -13.99 8.88 -10.80
CA TYR A 125 -14.76 10.12 -10.69
C TYR A 125 -14.22 11.07 -9.62
N ASP A 126 -13.64 10.55 -8.56
CA ASP A 126 -13.08 11.33 -7.48
C ASP A 126 -12.05 12.37 -7.93
N TRP A 127 -11.34 12.15 -9.02
CA TRP A 127 -10.39 13.13 -9.52
C TRP A 127 -11.03 14.34 -10.22
N LEU A 128 -12.34 14.30 -10.47
CA LEU A 128 -13.10 15.46 -10.95
C LEU A 128 -13.42 16.48 -9.85
N THR A 129 -12.91 16.26 -8.65
CA THR A 129 -13.05 17.16 -7.51
C THR A 129 -12.51 18.55 -7.84
N GLN A 130 -13.26 19.56 -7.46
CA GLN A 130 -12.95 20.95 -7.72
C GLN A 130 -12.44 21.69 -6.49
N PHE A 131 -11.42 22.50 -6.71
CA PHE A 131 -10.97 23.52 -5.77
C PHE A 131 -10.68 24.82 -6.49
N GLY A 132 -10.67 25.88 -5.73
CA GLY A 132 -10.18 27.15 -6.22
C GLY A 132 -11.16 27.86 -7.11
N HIS A 133 -10.92 27.94 -8.40
CA HIS A 133 -11.71 28.71 -9.36
C HIS A 133 -13.04 28.04 -9.75
N ASP A 134 -13.79 27.64 -8.75
CA ASP A 134 -15.14 27.11 -8.87
C ASP A 134 -16.13 28.26 -8.61
N PRO A 135 -17.17 28.46 -9.44
CA PRO A 135 -18.21 29.45 -9.18
C PRO A 135 -18.90 29.23 -7.84
N ASP A 136 -18.95 28.01 -7.35
CA ASP A 136 -19.53 27.66 -6.06
C ASP A 136 -18.52 27.64 -4.91
N ARG A 137 -17.30 28.11 -5.12
CA ARG A 137 -16.20 28.13 -4.16
C ARG A 137 -16.60 28.63 -2.77
N ASN A 138 -17.43 29.66 -2.71
CA ASN A 138 -17.88 30.25 -1.44
C ASN A 138 -18.80 29.32 -0.64
N ASN A 139 -19.27 28.23 -1.22
CA ASN A 139 -20.07 27.20 -0.54
C ASN A 139 -19.21 26.21 0.23
N TYR A 140 -17.91 26.19 -0.02
CA TYR A 140 -16.99 25.31 0.72
C TYR A 140 -16.63 25.90 2.09
N PRO A 141 -16.36 25.05 3.09
CA PRO A 141 -15.82 25.50 4.36
C PRO A 141 -14.56 26.34 4.17
N LYS A 142 -14.47 27.46 4.89
CA LYS A 142 -13.34 28.39 4.75
C LYS A 142 -11.99 27.72 5.01
N GLU A 143 -11.92 26.85 6.01
CA GLU A 143 -10.72 26.08 6.36
C GLU A 143 -10.22 25.18 5.23
N TRP A 144 -11.05 24.84 4.28
CA TRP A 144 -10.67 24.07 3.11
C TRP A 144 -10.05 24.96 2.05
N ILE A 145 -10.65 26.11 1.81
CA ILE A 145 -10.11 27.12 0.88
C ILE A 145 -8.75 27.59 1.37
N ASP A 146 -8.65 27.92 2.66
CA ASP A 146 -7.42 28.41 3.28
C ASP A 146 -6.30 27.35 3.28
N LEU A 147 -6.65 26.07 3.34
CA LEU A 147 -5.68 24.97 3.27
C LEU A 147 -4.99 24.89 1.90
N TRP A 148 -5.72 25.20 0.84
CA TRP A 148 -5.27 24.96 -0.53
C TRP A 148 -4.62 26.18 -1.18
N ILE A 149 -5.05 27.36 -0.81
CA ILE A 149 -4.52 28.62 -1.35
C ILE A 149 -4.09 29.47 -0.16
N PRO A 150 -2.80 29.65 0.08
CA PRO A 150 -2.30 30.56 1.11
C PRO A 150 -2.85 31.98 0.88
N ASP A 151 -3.24 32.69 1.93
CA ASP A 151 -3.87 34.01 1.86
C ASP A 151 -3.11 35.00 0.96
N HIS A 152 -1.77 35.01 1.04
CA HIS A 152 -0.93 35.91 0.25
C HIS A 152 -0.84 35.53 -1.23
N LYS A 153 -1.47 34.40 -1.64
CA LYS A 153 -1.54 33.91 -3.02
C LYS A 153 -2.94 33.99 -3.61
N ILE A 154 -3.93 34.41 -2.81
CA ILE A 154 -5.29 34.65 -3.31
C ILE A 154 -5.22 35.71 -4.39
N GLY A 155 -5.82 35.44 -5.55
CA GLY A 155 -5.79 36.32 -6.72
C GLY A 155 -4.66 36.03 -7.71
N GLU A 156 -3.52 35.50 -7.27
CA GLU A 156 -2.48 35.03 -8.19
C GLU A 156 -2.84 33.68 -8.85
N TYR A 157 -3.79 32.98 -8.27
CA TYR A 157 -4.09 31.59 -8.59
C TYR A 157 -5.55 31.33 -8.93
N ASP A 158 -6.25 32.34 -9.46
CA ASP A 158 -7.66 32.18 -9.75
C ASP A 158 -7.95 31.31 -10.97
N THR A 159 -7.04 31.25 -11.90
CA THR A 159 -7.08 30.40 -13.12
C THR A 159 -5.71 30.33 -13.74
N PRO A 160 -5.38 29.23 -14.42
CA PRO A 160 -6.19 28.07 -14.69
C PRO A 160 -6.01 26.97 -13.65
N GLY A 161 -5.27 27.21 -12.60
CA GLY A 161 -4.69 26.17 -11.78
C GLY A 161 -5.64 25.46 -10.81
N TRP A 162 -6.76 26.06 -10.46
CA TRP A 162 -7.71 25.49 -9.51
C TRP A 162 -9.07 25.22 -10.15
N VAL A 163 -9.09 24.31 -11.08
CA VAL A 163 -10.31 23.80 -11.68
C VAL A 163 -10.49 22.33 -11.28
N ALA A 164 -11.58 21.72 -11.70
CA ALA A 164 -11.76 20.28 -11.47
C ALA A 164 -10.58 19.49 -12.04
N ASN A 165 -10.17 18.46 -11.33
CA ASN A 165 -9.26 17.48 -11.90
C ASN A 165 -9.86 16.95 -13.21
N GLY A 166 -9.01 16.63 -14.20
CA GLY A 166 -9.47 16.26 -15.52
C GLY A 166 -9.95 17.41 -16.40
N ILE A 167 -10.09 18.64 -15.85
CA ILE A 167 -10.29 19.85 -16.64
C ILE A 167 -9.05 20.71 -16.46
N GLU A 168 -8.01 20.34 -17.18
CA GLU A 168 -6.75 21.07 -17.17
C GLU A 168 -6.89 22.41 -17.90
N PRO A 169 -5.93 23.34 -17.77
CA PRO A 169 -5.93 24.59 -18.51
C PRO A 169 -6.08 24.44 -20.03
N TRP A 170 -5.73 23.29 -20.55
CA TRP A 170 -5.79 22.94 -21.96
C TRP A 170 -7.04 22.11 -22.35
N GLY A 171 -7.97 21.88 -21.42
CA GLY A 171 -9.25 21.24 -21.68
C GLY A 171 -9.50 19.95 -20.91
N LEU A 172 -10.69 19.37 -21.12
CA LEU A 172 -11.12 18.14 -20.46
C LEU A 172 -10.30 16.94 -20.93
N GLN A 173 -9.75 16.19 -19.96
CA GLN A 173 -9.07 14.91 -20.17
C GLN A 173 -9.89 13.79 -19.52
N ALA A 174 -10.63 13.07 -20.35
CA ALA A 174 -11.63 12.11 -19.90
C ALA A 174 -11.03 10.79 -19.37
N ASP A 175 -9.81 10.43 -19.78
CA ASP A 175 -9.13 9.21 -19.39
C ASP A 175 -8.38 9.40 -18.06
N PRO A 176 -8.78 8.74 -16.96
CA PRO A 176 -8.15 8.94 -15.66
C PRO A 176 -6.70 8.44 -15.58
N ILE A 177 -6.28 7.56 -16.49
CA ILE A 177 -4.88 7.11 -16.59
C ILE A 177 -4.11 7.97 -17.59
N GLY A 178 -4.69 8.23 -18.76
CA GLY A 178 -4.06 8.98 -19.84
C GLY A 178 -3.97 10.49 -19.58
N ALA A 179 -4.68 11.02 -18.60
CA ALA A 179 -4.63 12.42 -18.23
C ALA A 179 -3.24 12.86 -17.73
N ASP A 180 -2.92 14.14 -17.89
CA ASP A 180 -1.66 14.71 -17.41
C ASP A 180 -1.57 14.69 -15.88
N GLY A 181 -2.67 15.01 -15.20
CA GLY A 181 -2.81 14.92 -13.75
C GLY A 181 -3.18 13.54 -13.23
N ASN A 182 -3.84 13.54 -12.08
CA ASN A 182 -4.38 12.33 -11.44
C ASN A 182 -3.33 11.28 -11.03
N LEU A 183 -2.16 11.75 -10.63
CA LEU A 183 -1.07 10.87 -10.21
C LEU A 183 -1.51 9.92 -9.10
N PHE A 184 -2.34 10.39 -8.16
CA PHE A 184 -2.86 9.54 -7.11
C PHE A 184 -3.49 8.27 -7.68
N PHE A 185 -4.47 8.42 -8.57
CA PHE A 185 -5.19 7.29 -9.15
C PHE A 185 -4.24 6.30 -9.83
N LYS A 186 -3.51 6.75 -10.85
CA LYS A 186 -2.65 5.88 -11.66
C LYS A 186 -1.43 5.33 -10.90
N GLY A 187 -0.87 6.10 -9.99
CA GLY A 187 0.28 5.68 -9.18
C GLY A 187 -0.08 4.59 -8.19
N TRP A 188 -1.21 4.72 -7.47
CA TRP A 188 -1.69 3.69 -6.55
C TRP A 188 -2.25 2.48 -7.28
N LEU A 189 -2.95 2.66 -8.39
CA LEU A 189 -3.39 1.52 -9.21
C LEU A 189 -2.20 0.64 -9.60
N ASN A 190 -1.13 1.23 -10.12
CA ASN A 190 0.09 0.47 -10.41
C ASN A 190 0.66 -0.24 -9.18
N LEU A 191 0.67 0.41 -8.01
CA LEU A 191 1.16 -0.20 -6.78
C LEU A 191 0.32 -1.41 -6.35
N ILE A 192 -1.02 -1.30 -6.38
CA ILE A 192 -1.91 -2.42 -6.05
C ILE A 192 -1.75 -3.55 -7.06
N GLN A 193 -1.69 -3.24 -8.36
CA GLN A 193 -1.45 -4.23 -9.42
C GLN A 193 -0.13 -4.97 -9.21
N CYS A 194 0.95 -4.25 -8.84
CA CYS A 194 2.23 -4.87 -8.49
C CYS A 194 2.12 -5.79 -7.28
N LEU A 195 1.41 -5.39 -6.22
CA LEU A 195 1.16 -6.22 -5.05
C LEU A 195 0.34 -7.47 -5.40
N HIS A 196 -0.65 -7.35 -6.30
CA HIS A 196 -1.40 -8.49 -6.81
C HIS A 196 -0.50 -9.48 -7.57
N VAL A 197 0.30 -9.00 -8.52
CA VAL A 197 1.28 -9.83 -9.25
C VAL A 197 2.26 -10.49 -8.28
N TYR A 198 2.73 -9.75 -7.27
CA TYR A 198 3.62 -10.26 -6.23
C TYR A 198 3.00 -11.36 -5.36
N THR A 199 1.70 -11.34 -5.15
CA THR A 199 1.00 -12.39 -4.38
C THR A 199 0.58 -13.56 -5.24
N LYS A 200 0.09 -13.31 -6.45
CA LYS A 200 -0.42 -14.33 -7.38
C LYS A 200 0.67 -15.08 -8.13
N GLY A 201 1.71 -14.36 -8.56
CA GLY A 201 2.78 -14.91 -9.39
C GLY A 201 2.45 -15.00 -10.87
N GLU A 202 1.45 -14.26 -11.32
CA GLU A 202 1.00 -14.18 -12.71
C GLU A 202 0.87 -12.72 -13.14
N ASP A 203 1.23 -12.43 -14.39
CA ASP A 203 1.11 -11.09 -15.00
C ASP A 203 -0.32 -10.83 -15.47
N THR A 204 -1.26 -10.81 -14.50
CA THR A 204 -2.69 -10.63 -14.78
C THR A 204 -2.96 -9.26 -15.41
N TRP A 205 -2.33 -8.22 -14.89
CA TRP A 205 -2.55 -6.82 -15.30
C TRP A 205 -1.71 -6.41 -16.52
N GLY A 206 -0.83 -7.27 -16.99
CA GLY A 206 -0.18 -7.16 -18.30
C GLY A 206 -1.15 -7.43 -19.46
N GLN A 207 -2.33 -8.03 -19.16
CA GLN A 207 -3.43 -8.15 -20.11
C GLN A 207 -4.24 -6.85 -20.15
N PRO A 208 -4.93 -6.55 -21.28
CA PRO A 208 -5.80 -5.40 -21.40
C PRO A 208 -6.90 -5.39 -20.35
N PHE A 209 -7.09 -4.25 -19.69
CA PHE A 209 -8.20 -3.99 -18.80
C PHE A 209 -8.89 -2.67 -19.15
N GLN A 210 -10.13 -2.52 -18.72
CA GLN A 210 -10.93 -1.34 -18.98
C GLN A 210 -11.01 -0.46 -17.73
N VAL A 211 -10.79 0.84 -17.88
CA VAL A 211 -11.01 1.83 -16.83
C VAL A 211 -12.15 2.77 -17.21
N ALA A 212 -13.02 3.04 -16.27
CA ALA A 212 -14.09 4.01 -16.47
C ALA A 212 -13.56 5.43 -16.30
N GLY A 213 -13.77 6.24 -17.31
CA GLY A 213 -13.44 7.66 -17.30
C GLY A 213 -14.66 8.56 -17.21
N VAL A 214 -14.48 9.81 -17.58
CA VAL A 214 -15.56 10.82 -17.64
C VAL A 214 -16.66 10.34 -18.58
N ASP A 215 -17.91 10.64 -18.22
CA ASP A 215 -19.12 10.20 -18.95
C ASP A 215 -19.17 8.68 -19.15
N ARG A 216 -18.55 7.91 -18.27
CA ARG A 216 -18.46 6.45 -18.32
C ARG A 216 -17.83 5.91 -19.60
N THR A 217 -17.12 6.73 -20.34
CA THR A 217 -16.27 6.29 -21.45
C THR A 217 -15.28 5.26 -20.93
N ARG A 218 -15.07 4.20 -21.69
CA ARG A 218 -14.15 3.14 -21.33
C ARG A 218 -12.84 3.32 -22.10
N PHE A 219 -11.74 3.24 -21.35
CA PHE A 219 -10.38 3.32 -21.90
C PHE A 219 -9.67 2.00 -21.62
N GLU A 220 -8.90 1.54 -22.60
CA GLU A 220 -8.18 0.29 -22.48
C GLU A 220 -6.71 0.54 -22.16
N TRP A 221 -6.24 -0.14 -21.11
CA TRP A 221 -4.88 -0.06 -20.62
C TRP A 221 -4.33 -1.43 -20.27
N THR A 222 -3.00 -1.53 -20.17
CA THR A 222 -2.29 -2.60 -19.48
C THR A 222 -1.43 -1.98 -18.40
N GLN A 223 -1.01 -2.75 -17.40
CA GLN A 223 -0.06 -2.25 -16.40
C GLN A 223 1.23 -1.74 -17.06
N HIS A 224 1.70 -2.42 -18.11
CA HIS A 224 2.93 -2.02 -18.80
C HIS A 224 2.78 -0.67 -19.52
N THR A 225 1.64 -0.41 -20.15
CA THR A 225 1.39 0.89 -20.80
C THR A 225 1.15 2.00 -19.77
N LEU A 226 0.51 1.70 -18.65
CA LEU A 226 0.35 2.62 -17.53
C LEU A 226 1.73 3.02 -16.96
N VAL A 227 2.61 2.07 -16.69
CA VAL A 227 3.96 2.34 -16.19
C VAL A 227 4.77 3.16 -17.18
N SER A 228 4.69 2.83 -18.48
CA SER A 228 5.37 3.60 -19.52
C SER A 228 4.88 5.05 -19.58
N HIS A 229 3.55 5.26 -19.51
CA HIS A 229 2.96 6.60 -19.50
C HIS A 229 3.39 7.41 -18.26
N LEU A 230 3.30 6.80 -17.08
CA LEU A 230 3.72 7.44 -15.83
C LEU A 230 5.20 7.83 -15.84
N THR A 231 6.06 6.95 -16.36
CA THR A 231 7.50 7.21 -16.50
C THR A 231 7.78 8.36 -17.46
N SER A 232 7.08 8.40 -18.61
CA SER A 232 7.22 9.50 -19.57
C SER A 232 6.82 10.85 -18.96
N GLN A 233 5.68 10.91 -18.26
CA GLN A 233 5.24 12.13 -17.58
C GLN A 233 6.26 12.62 -16.54
N TRP A 234 6.91 11.69 -15.86
CA TRP A 234 7.94 12.02 -14.87
C TRP A 234 9.21 12.55 -15.53
N GLN A 235 9.61 11.98 -16.67
CA GLN A 235 10.78 12.44 -17.44
C GLN A 235 10.58 13.83 -18.05
N GLU A 236 9.35 14.16 -18.42
CA GLU A 236 9.02 15.47 -18.99
C GLU A 236 9.03 16.60 -17.94
N ASN A 237 8.89 16.25 -16.66
CA ASN A 237 8.77 17.22 -15.57
C ASN A 237 9.74 16.89 -14.43
N PRO A 238 10.78 17.67 -14.19
CA PRO A 238 11.75 17.42 -13.13
C PRO A 238 11.14 17.48 -11.72
N PHE A 239 10.04 18.22 -11.56
CA PHE A 239 9.26 18.26 -10.32
C PHE A 239 8.27 17.11 -10.17
N GLY A 240 8.17 16.22 -11.18
CA GLY A 240 7.26 15.08 -11.22
C GLY A 240 5.87 15.41 -11.77
N PRO A 241 5.06 14.37 -12.08
CA PRO A 241 3.69 14.55 -12.53
C PRO A 241 2.80 15.09 -11.40
N HIS A 242 1.83 15.92 -11.77
CA HIS A 242 0.90 16.48 -10.80
C HIS A 242 -0.25 15.51 -10.43
N CYS A 243 -0.80 15.71 -9.26
CA CYS A 243 -1.92 14.94 -8.71
C CYS A 243 -3.25 15.66 -8.98
N GLU A 244 -3.59 16.63 -8.14
CA GLU A 244 -4.62 17.61 -8.45
C GLU A 244 -4.02 18.66 -9.37
N ASN A 245 -4.87 19.41 -10.05
CA ASN A 245 -4.49 20.42 -11.01
C ASN A 245 -3.19 21.15 -10.69
N THR A 246 -2.15 20.84 -11.44
CA THR A 246 -0.81 21.43 -11.35
C THR A 246 -0.07 21.27 -10.02
N LYS A 247 -0.68 20.69 -8.98
CA LYS A 247 -0.08 20.51 -7.65
C LYS A 247 0.72 19.21 -7.57
N ILE A 248 1.95 19.35 -7.15
CA ILE A 248 2.91 18.26 -6.99
C ILE A 248 2.92 17.86 -5.52
N TRP A 249 2.40 16.68 -5.23
CA TRP A 249 2.29 16.16 -3.87
C TRP A 249 3.40 15.14 -3.58
N PRO A 250 4.41 15.46 -2.78
CA PRO A 250 5.47 14.50 -2.45
C PRO A 250 4.97 13.19 -1.86
N TYR A 251 3.84 13.22 -1.16
CA TYR A 251 3.15 12.04 -0.67
C TYR A 251 2.72 11.12 -1.83
N CYS A 252 2.03 11.68 -2.83
CA CYS A 252 1.53 10.92 -3.98
C CYS A 252 2.68 10.40 -4.85
N LEU A 253 3.70 11.25 -5.09
CA LEU A 253 4.86 10.85 -5.87
C LEU A 253 5.65 9.73 -5.18
N SER A 254 5.81 9.81 -3.86
CA SER A 254 6.51 8.78 -3.09
C SER A 254 5.78 7.43 -3.16
N ALA A 255 4.46 7.43 -3.12
CA ALA A 255 3.66 6.21 -3.29
C ALA A 255 3.70 5.68 -4.73
N ALA A 256 3.61 6.56 -5.74
CA ALA A 256 3.74 6.17 -7.14
C ALA A 256 5.13 5.58 -7.44
N GLY A 257 6.18 6.17 -6.86
CA GLY A 257 7.55 5.64 -6.94
C GLY A 257 7.67 4.22 -6.38
N LEU A 258 6.95 3.89 -5.29
CA LEU A 258 6.91 2.51 -4.79
C LEU A 258 6.33 1.53 -5.82
N GLY A 259 5.27 1.94 -6.52
CA GLY A 259 4.70 1.14 -7.61
C GLY A 259 5.72 0.86 -8.71
N LEU A 260 6.47 1.88 -9.15
CA LEU A 260 7.55 1.71 -10.13
C LEU A 260 8.66 0.80 -9.61
N LYS A 261 9.06 0.96 -8.33
CA LYS A 261 10.11 0.14 -7.73
C LYS A 261 9.75 -1.34 -7.63
N LEU A 262 8.51 -1.65 -7.24
CA LEU A 262 8.05 -3.04 -7.17
C LEU A 262 7.89 -3.63 -8.57
N TYR A 263 7.39 -2.84 -9.53
CA TYR A 263 7.31 -3.23 -10.93
C TYR A 263 8.69 -3.63 -11.48
N ASP A 264 9.72 -2.79 -11.27
CA ASP A 264 11.08 -3.08 -11.71
C ASP A 264 11.65 -4.35 -11.07
N SER A 265 11.39 -4.54 -9.77
CA SER A 265 11.85 -5.72 -9.04
C SER A 265 11.18 -7.02 -9.53
N ILE A 266 9.91 -6.94 -9.98
CA ILE A 266 9.16 -8.08 -10.51
C ILE A 266 9.52 -8.37 -11.97
N PHE A 267 9.56 -7.32 -12.81
CA PHE A 267 9.68 -7.45 -14.26
C PHE A 267 11.09 -7.19 -14.79
N HIS A 268 12.06 -6.93 -13.91
CA HIS A 268 13.45 -6.60 -14.27
C HIS A 268 13.54 -5.40 -15.22
N LYS A 269 12.94 -4.29 -14.81
CA LYS A 269 12.91 -3.01 -15.52
C LYS A 269 13.66 -1.94 -14.74
N GLU A 270 13.72 -0.74 -15.30
CA GLU A 270 14.42 0.43 -14.71
C GLU A 270 13.52 1.68 -14.66
N SER A 271 12.20 1.47 -14.57
CA SER A 271 11.21 2.55 -14.57
C SER A 271 11.34 3.47 -13.36
N HIS A 272 11.84 2.94 -12.25
CA HIS A 272 12.02 3.69 -10.99
C HIS A 272 13.18 4.70 -11.05
N SER A 273 14.02 4.70 -12.09
CA SER A 273 15.15 5.63 -12.23
C SER A 273 14.70 7.10 -12.14
N VAL A 274 13.56 7.44 -12.72
CA VAL A 274 12.97 8.80 -12.69
C VAL A 274 12.72 9.31 -11.26
N PHE A 275 12.46 8.41 -10.32
CA PHE A 275 12.23 8.76 -8.91
C PHE A 275 13.50 9.26 -8.22
N HIS A 276 14.66 8.76 -8.57
CA HIS A 276 15.93 9.21 -7.97
C HIS A 276 16.23 10.65 -8.33
N GLU A 277 16.03 11.02 -9.59
CA GLU A 277 16.21 12.41 -10.05
C GLU A 277 15.23 13.34 -9.34
N TRP A 278 13.99 12.93 -9.22
CA TRP A 278 12.97 13.69 -8.50
C TRP A 278 13.32 13.87 -7.01
N VAL A 279 13.82 12.84 -6.33
CA VAL A 279 14.22 12.94 -4.90
C VAL A 279 15.30 13.99 -4.70
N GLU A 280 16.31 14.00 -5.55
CA GLU A 280 17.39 15.00 -5.47
C GLU A 280 16.86 16.41 -5.75
N PHE A 281 15.98 16.55 -6.73
CA PHE A 281 15.31 17.82 -6.99
C PHE A 281 14.51 18.28 -5.76
N THR A 282 13.73 17.41 -5.14
CA THR A 282 12.86 17.76 -4.00
C THR A 282 13.64 18.14 -2.77
N LYS A 283 14.76 17.48 -2.47
CA LYS A 283 15.63 17.82 -1.34
C LYS A 283 16.13 19.27 -1.41
N GLY A 284 16.42 19.74 -2.62
CA GLY A 284 16.85 21.11 -2.85
C GLY A 284 15.73 22.16 -2.94
N LYS A 285 14.51 21.75 -3.28
CA LYS A 285 13.42 22.67 -3.62
C LYS A 285 12.28 22.68 -2.61
N TYR A 286 11.89 21.50 -2.08
CA TYR A 286 10.64 21.36 -1.34
C TYR A 286 10.81 21.32 0.18
N TYR A 287 12.00 21.10 0.69
CA TYR A 287 12.27 21.02 2.13
C TYR A 287 13.02 22.25 2.62
N GLY A 288 12.62 22.79 3.75
CA GLY A 288 13.34 23.88 4.39
C GLY A 288 14.31 23.37 5.46
N PHE A 289 15.54 23.78 5.36
CA PHE A 289 16.58 23.46 6.33
C PHE A 289 17.12 24.74 6.97
N ASP A 290 17.38 24.69 8.27
CA ASP A 290 18.07 25.74 8.98
C ASP A 290 19.58 25.76 8.65
N ALA A 291 20.28 26.77 9.14
CA ALA A 291 21.72 26.92 8.89
C ALA A 291 22.59 25.78 9.48
N SER A 292 22.03 24.94 10.35
CA SER A 292 22.69 23.76 10.92
C SER A 292 22.33 22.46 10.16
N GLY A 293 21.52 22.54 9.12
CA GLY A 293 20.99 21.40 8.38
C GLY A 293 19.80 20.73 9.07
N GLY A 294 19.21 21.35 10.08
CA GLY A 294 18.00 20.87 10.74
C GLY A 294 16.75 21.15 9.90
N LEU A 295 15.82 20.20 9.83
CA LEU A 295 14.58 20.33 9.08
C LEU A 295 13.63 21.32 9.77
N GLU A 296 13.32 22.44 9.12
CA GLU A 296 12.38 23.44 9.59
C GLU A 296 10.95 23.17 9.16
N TRP A 297 10.79 22.78 7.89
CA TRP A 297 9.48 22.46 7.32
C TRP A 297 9.56 21.40 6.22
N THR A 298 8.43 20.77 5.96
CA THR A 298 8.25 19.76 4.92
C THR A 298 7.14 20.19 3.96
N PRO A 299 7.19 19.78 2.69
CA PRO A 299 6.15 20.14 1.74
C PRO A 299 4.86 19.36 2.00
N ILE A 300 3.73 20.02 1.83
CA ILE A 300 2.42 19.40 1.60
C ILE A 300 2.28 19.20 0.09
N TYR A 301 2.36 20.30 -0.67
CA TYR A 301 2.46 20.27 -2.12
C TYR A 301 3.37 21.40 -2.63
N TYR A 302 3.82 21.26 -3.84
CA TYR A 302 4.51 22.29 -4.62
C TYR A 302 3.65 22.68 -5.82
N ASP A 303 3.59 23.96 -6.08
CA ASP A 303 2.93 24.52 -7.26
C ASP A 303 3.98 25.10 -8.20
N PRO A 304 4.25 24.46 -9.33
CA PRO A 304 5.27 24.91 -10.27
C PRO A 304 4.86 26.18 -11.06
N ILE A 305 3.55 26.49 -11.17
CA ILE A 305 3.08 27.64 -11.93
C ILE A 305 3.47 28.94 -11.22
N ILE A 306 3.31 28.97 -9.91
CA ILE A 306 3.62 30.14 -9.09
C ILE A 306 4.90 29.98 -8.25
N ASP A 307 5.64 28.90 -8.49
CA ASP A 307 6.87 28.54 -7.75
C ASP A 307 6.68 28.59 -6.23
N HIS A 308 5.62 27.99 -5.72
CA HIS A 308 5.23 28.05 -4.32
C HIS A 308 5.18 26.69 -3.66
N VAL A 309 5.81 26.56 -2.49
CA VAL A 309 5.70 25.38 -1.63
C VAL A 309 4.71 25.67 -0.52
N HIS A 310 3.61 24.93 -0.50
CA HIS A 310 2.71 24.89 0.65
C HIS A 310 3.32 23.95 1.68
N ALA A 311 3.79 24.52 2.79
CA ALA A 311 4.62 23.84 3.76
C ALA A 311 3.88 23.52 5.07
N ALA A 312 4.35 22.48 5.73
CA ALA A 312 3.96 22.12 7.09
C ALA A 312 5.19 21.97 7.98
N GLY A 313 4.97 21.90 9.29
CA GLY A 313 6.06 21.67 10.23
C GLY A 313 6.75 20.31 10.05
N PRO A 314 7.93 20.10 10.67
CA PRO A 314 8.75 18.90 10.49
C PRO A 314 8.03 17.57 10.82
N SER A 315 7.02 17.58 11.68
CA SER A 315 6.23 16.40 12.02
C SER A 315 5.47 15.80 10.84
N ASN A 316 5.12 16.63 9.85
CA ASN A 316 4.49 16.14 8.62
C ASN A 316 5.42 15.24 7.79
N GLY A 317 6.73 15.25 8.05
CA GLY A 317 7.68 14.32 7.45
C GLY A 317 7.32 12.84 7.60
N LEU A 318 6.53 12.45 8.61
CA LEU A 318 6.02 11.09 8.76
C LEU A 318 5.20 10.63 7.55
N THR A 319 4.44 11.54 6.93
CA THR A 319 3.56 11.21 5.81
C THR A 319 4.35 10.78 4.57
N ILE A 320 5.54 11.34 4.42
CA ILE A 320 6.45 11.07 3.30
C ILE A 320 7.39 9.92 3.67
N ALA A 321 7.90 9.91 4.90
CA ALA A 321 8.88 8.92 5.38
C ALA A 321 8.45 7.49 5.10
N PHE A 322 7.20 7.14 5.37
CA PHE A 322 6.68 5.79 5.19
C PHE A 322 6.90 5.28 3.75
N TYR A 323 6.54 6.06 2.75
CA TYR A 323 6.69 5.70 1.35
C TYR A 323 8.14 5.81 0.85
N MET A 324 8.93 6.67 1.50
CA MET A 324 10.36 6.83 1.17
C MET A 324 11.23 5.70 1.69
N ILE A 325 10.82 4.99 2.75
CA ILE A 325 11.66 3.95 3.39
C ILE A 325 12.25 2.95 2.38
N PRO A 326 11.47 2.32 1.47
CA PRO A 326 12.06 1.39 0.51
C PRO A 326 12.90 2.06 -0.58
N GLN A 327 12.76 3.36 -0.81
CA GLN A 327 13.31 4.10 -1.93
C GLN A 327 14.59 4.86 -1.56
N ASP A 328 14.52 5.67 -0.51
CA ASP A 328 15.66 6.37 0.11
C ASP A 328 15.59 6.21 1.64
N PRO A 329 16.10 5.11 2.19
CA PRO A 329 15.97 4.80 3.62
C PRO A 329 16.69 5.79 4.52
N ILE A 330 17.76 6.45 4.03
CA ILE A 330 18.52 7.40 4.83
C ILE A 330 17.70 8.67 5.01
N PHE A 331 17.16 9.20 3.93
CA PHE A 331 16.30 10.37 3.99
C PHE A 331 15.00 10.08 4.75
N ALA A 332 14.39 8.92 4.52
CA ALA A 332 13.21 8.47 5.26
C ALA A 332 13.47 8.40 6.78
N GLU A 333 14.60 7.84 7.21
CA GLU A 333 14.95 7.77 8.63
C GLU A 333 15.20 9.18 9.20
N TYR A 334 15.82 10.06 8.45
CA TYR A 334 16.00 11.46 8.85
C TYR A 334 14.65 12.16 9.09
N LEU A 335 13.70 12.03 8.15
CA LEU A 335 12.34 12.57 8.29
C LEU A 335 11.62 11.98 9.52
N TYR A 336 11.69 10.66 9.68
CA TYR A 336 11.07 9.95 10.80
C TYR A 336 11.65 10.39 12.16
N ARG A 337 12.99 10.41 12.30
CA ARG A 337 13.64 10.81 13.54
C ARG A 337 13.36 12.27 13.91
N THR A 338 13.35 13.15 12.92
CA THR A 338 13.02 14.56 13.12
C THR A 338 11.57 14.71 13.59
N ALA A 339 10.62 14.04 12.92
CA ALA A 339 9.22 14.09 13.29
C ALA A 339 8.96 13.52 14.69
N THR A 340 9.49 12.36 15.02
CA THR A 340 9.32 11.72 16.34
C THR A 340 9.91 12.54 17.46
N LYS A 341 11.07 13.17 17.25
CA LYS A 341 11.69 14.12 18.19
C LYS A 341 10.82 15.36 18.38
N LYS A 342 10.32 15.94 17.29
CA LYS A 342 9.45 17.14 17.36
C LYS A 342 8.15 16.84 18.10
N LEU A 343 7.57 15.65 17.88
CA LEU A 343 6.37 15.17 18.57
C LEU A 343 6.65 14.71 20.01
N GLY A 344 7.93 14.58 20.40
CA GLY A 344 8.34 14.10 21.73
C GLY A 344 8.05 12.61 21.98
N TRP A 345 7.93 11.83 20.91
CA TRP A 345 7.59 10.39 21.01
C TRP A 345 8.80 9.55 21.43
N ASP A 346 10.01 10.00 21.19
CA ASP A 346 11.26 9.41 21.63
C ASP A 346 11.55 9.65 23.13
N ASN A 347 10.88 10.61 23.74
CA ASN A 347 11.11 11.01 25.13
C ASN A 347 10.25 10.22 26.11
N THR A 348 10.82 9.20 26.74
CA THR A 348 10.12 8.31 27.68
C THR A 348 9.58 8.99 28.96
N LYS A 349 10.07 10.20 29.29
CA LYS A 349 9.60 10.97 30.47
C LYS A 349 8.33 11.77 30.17
N LYS A 350 7.95 11.92 28.92
CA LYS A 350 6.76 12.68 28.49
C LYS A 350 5.69 11.72 27.98
N GLY A 351 4.44 12.00 28.27
CA GLY A 351 3.30 11.30 27.66
C GLY A 351 3.23 11.57 26.16
N ILE A 352 2.65 10.64 25.41
CA ILE A 352 2.31 10.83 24.01
C ILE A 352 1.16 11.83 23.92
N LYS A 353 1.30 12.84 23.07
CA LYS A 353 0.23 13.77 22.74
C LYS A 353 -0.02 13.70 21.23
N ILE A 354 -1.17 13.20 20.87
CA ILE A 354 -1.64 13.17 19.49
C ILE A 354 -2.86 14.08 19.43
N LYS A 355 -2.71 15.26 18.88
CA LYS A 355 -3.80 16.19 18.62
C LYS A 355 -4.11 16.16 17.12
N PRO A 356 -5.27 16.31 16.75
CA PRO A 356 -6.34 15.47 16.18
C PRO A 356 -5.88 14.64 14.97
N ASN A 357 -4.58 14.58 14.68
CA ASN A 357 -4.06 13.93 13.47
C ASN A 357 -3.73 12.45 13.72
N LEU A 358 -4.74 11.61 13.67
CA LEU A 358 -4.66 10.16 13.80
C LEU A 358 -3.79 9.48 12.72
N ARG A 359 -3.62 10.15 11.58
CA ARG A 359 -2.71 9.76 10.51
C ARG A 359 -1.28 9.63 11.01
N PHE A 360 -0.82 10.55 11.86
CA PHE A 360 0.52 10.46 12.44
C PHE A 360 0.67 9.24 13.35
N LEU A 361 -0.37 8.85 14.08
CA LEU A 361 -0.32 7.63 14.88
C LEU A 361 -0.12 6.40 14.00
N ALA A 362 -0.93 6.23 12.96
CA ALA A 362 -0.88 5.08 12.07
C ALA A 362 0.46 5.00 11.30
N LEU A 363 0.89 6.11 10.71
CA LEU A 363 2.18 6.20 10.01
C LEU A 363 3.36 6.06 10.97
N GLY A 364 3.25 6.64 12.16
CA GLY A 364 4.26 6.49 13.21
C GLY A 364 4.45 5.05 13.64
N LEU A 365 3.36 4.29 13.82
CA LEU A 365 3.40 2.86 14.11
C LEU A 365 4.08 2.06 12.98
N ALA A 366 3.68 2.31 11.73
CA ALA A 366 4.26 1.63 10.57
C ALA A 366 5.77 1.93 10.44
N CYS A 367 6.17 3.20 10.53
CA CYS A 367 7.58 3.60 10.46
C CYS A 367 8.39 3.05 11.65
N ALA A 368 7.87 3.15 12.88
CA ALA A 368 8.56 2.65 14.08
C ALA A 368 8.84 1.16 13.97
N LYS A 369 7.86 0.39 13.49
CA LYS A 369 8.00 -1.05 13.23
C LYS A 369 9.09 -1.33 12.20
N GLU A 370 9.05 -0.63 11.09
CA GLU A 370 9.99 -0.80 9.99
C GLU A 370 11.44 -0.46 10.39
N PHE A 371 11.63 0.62 11.12
CA PHE A 371 12.96 0.99 11.63
C PHE A 371 13.41 0.15 12.85
N GLY A 372 12.51 -0.61 13.46
CA GLY A 372 12.77 -1.36 14.70
C GLY A 372 12.94 -0.44 15.90
N ASP A 373 12.23 0.68 15.92
CA ASP A 373 12.19 1.62 17.04
C ASP A 373 11.19 1.14 18.11
N LEU A 374 11.62 0.20 18.92
CA LEU A 374 10.79 -0.44 19.94
C LEU A 374 10.25 0.54 20.98
N ILE A 375 10.96 1.64 21.23
CA ILE A 375 10.52 2.66 22.20
C ILE A 375 9.29 3.39 21.65
N VAL A 376 9.39 3.93 20.45
CA VAL A 376 8.29 4.66 19.82
C VAL A 376 7.13 3.70 19.53
N GLU A 377 7.41 2.51 18.97
CA GLU A 377 6.37 1.50 18.67
C GLU A 377 5.54 1.15 19.92
N SER A 378 6.20 0.75 21.01
CA SER A 378 5.52 0.34 22.23
C SER A 378 4.68 1.47 22.84
N ARG A 379 5.18 2.69 22.80
CA ARG A 379 4.48 3.87 23.32
C ARG A 379 3.26 4.24 22.49
N LEU A 380 3.39 4.21 21.15
CA LEU A 380 2.27 4.47 20.26
C LEU A 380 1.19 3.38 20.36
N LYS A 381 1.59 2.10 20.48
CA LYS A 381 0.66 1.01 20.72
C LYS A 381 -0.09 1.18 22.05
N ALA A 382 0.62 1.46 23.15
CA ALA A 382 0.00 1.70 24.43
C ALA A 382 -0.98 2.90 24.36
N PHE A 383 -0.58 3.98 23.69
CA PHE A 383 -1.47 5.13 23.50
C PHE A 383 -2.72 4.77 22.67
N ALA A 384 -2.58 3.97 21.62
CA ALA A 384 -3.70 3.54 20.80
C ALA A 384 -4.68 2.66 21.60
N GLU A 385 -4.19 1.69 22.37
CA GLU A 385 -5.00 0.80 23.21
C GLU A 385 -5.73 1.56 24.34
N GLU A 386 -5.11 2.60 24.88
CA GLU A 386 -5.70 3.40 25.97
C GLU A 386 -6.76 4.39 25.47
N ASN A 387 -6.57 4.97 24.27
CA ASN A 387 -7.38 6.09 23.79
C ASN A 387 -8.35 5.73 22.67
N PHE A 388 -8.15 4.62 21.97
CA PHE A 388 -8.99 4.16 20.88
C PHE A 388 -9.37 2.70 21.10
N GLU A 389 -10.67 2.44 21.04
CA GLU A 389 -11.18 1.10 21.27
C GLU A 389 -10.82 0.17 20.10
N PRO A 390 -10.08 -0.94 20.33
CA PRO A 390 -9.93 -1.97 19.32
C PRO A 390 -11.28 -2.67 19.09
N ARG A 391 -11.72 -2.74 17.84
CA ARG A 391 -13.06 -3.25 17.51
C ARG A 391 -13.00 -4.61 16.84
N TRP A 392 -13.75 -5.54 17.46
CA TRP A 392 -14.07 -6.83 16.90
C TRP A 392 -15.55 -6.87 16.56
N PHE A 393 -15.90 -7.35 15.37
CA PHE A 393 -17.28 -7.40 14.92
C PHE A 393 -17.78 -8.83 14.78
N GLY A 394 -18.96 -9.03 15.32
CA GLY A 394 -19.84 -10.14 15.05
C GLY A 394 -19.35 -11.50 15.48
N LYS A 395 -20.10 -12.49 15.02
CA LYS A 395 -19.82 -13.92 15.23
C LYS A 395 -18.59 -14.42 14.48
N ASP A 396 -18.07 -13.62 13.55
CA ASP A 396 -17.03 -14.00 12.60
C ASP A 396 -15.64 -13.52 13.05
N ASN A 397 -15.52 -12.98 14.26
CA ASN A 397 -14.27 -12.47 14.82
C ASN A 397 -13.48 -11.57 13.86
N MET A 398 -14.18 -10.72 13.11
CA MET A 398 -13.56 -9.73 12.25
C MET A 398 -12.99 -8.58 13.09
N TYR A 399 -11.77 -8.19 12.81
CA TYR A 399 -11.09 -7.08 13.46
C TYR A 399 -11.00 -5.88 12.53
N PHE A 400 -11.50 -4.74 12.96
CA PHE A 400 -11.49 -3.51 12.16
C PHE A 400 -10.29 -2.60 12.45
N GLY A 401 -9.47 -2.91 13.42
CA GLY A 401 -8.45 -2.02 13.91
C GLY A 401 -8.96 -1.13 15.04
N HIS A 402 -8.29 -0.02 15.28
CA HIS A 402 -8.70 0.97 16.25
C HIS A 402 -9.71 1.95 15.66
N PHE A 403 -10.70 2.36 16.45
CA PHE A 403 -11.56 3.48 16.11
C PHE A 403 -10.81 4.78 16.32
N PHE A 404 -10.23 5.31 15.26
CA PHE A 404 -9.47 6.55 15.32
C PHE A 404 -10.35 7.80 15.40
N ASN A 405 -11.63 7.68 15.12
CA ASN A 405 -12.61 8.74 15.34
C ASN A 405 -13.75 8.20 16.21
N LEU A 406 -13.78 8.60 17.48
CA LEU A 406 -14.78 8.15 18.45
C LEU A 406 -16.21 8.63 18.14
N LYS A 407 -16.40 9.57 17.22
CA LYS A 407 -17.70 10.08 16.80
C LYS A 407 -18.31 9.31 15.64
N GLU A 408 -17.56 8.42 15.03
CA GLU A 408 -17.99 7.65 13.87
C GLU A 408 -18.28 6.20 14.23
N ASN A 409 -19.26 5.62 13.55
CA ASN A 409 -19.63 4.22 13.77
C ASN A 409 -18.62 3.24 13.17
N TRP A 410 -17.77 3.72 12.26
CA TRP A 410 -16.80 2.90 11.53
C TRP A 410 -15.38 3.44 11.69
N PRO A 411 -14.38 2.58 11.83
CA PRO A 411 -13.00 3.03 11.79
C PRO A 411 -12.67 3.57 10.41
N ARG A 412 -11.80 4.55 10.33
CA ARG A 412 -11.23 4.93 9.04
C ARG A 412 -10.42 3.79 8.48
N GLY A 413 -10.87 3.20 7.38
CA GLY A 413 -10.22 2.05 6.75
C GLY A 413 -8.75 2.32 6.42
N GLN A 414 -8.45 3.50 5.93
CA GLN A 414 -7.11 3.99 5.67
C GLN A 414 -6.18 3.90 6.89
N TRP A 415 -6.59 4.46 8.03
CA TRP A 415 -5.74 4.49 9.22
C TRP A 415 -5.61 3.13 9.86
N ALA A 416 -6.69 2.35 9.88
CA ALA A 416 -6.67 0.98 10.34
C ALA A 416 -5.71 0.12 9.49
N ALA A 417 -5.73 0.27 8.18
CA ALA A 417 -4.83 -0.42 7.25
C ALA A 417 -3.36 -0.07 7.49
N LEU A 418 -3.04 1.21 7.64
CA LEU A 418 -1.66 1.65 7.94
C LEU A 418 -1.20 1.16 9.32
N ALA A 419 -2.05 1.20 10.35
CA ALA A 419 -1.71 0.67 11.66
C ALA A 419 -1.46 -0.85 11.61
N MET A 420 -2.16 -1.59 10.74
CA MET A 420 -1.98 -3.03 10.53
C MET A 420 -0.57 -3.38 10.05
N MET A 421 0.13 -2.47 9.39
CA MET A 421 1.54 -2.66 9.01
C MET A 421 2.44 -2.97 10.22
N SER A 422 2.12 -2.41 11.39
CA SER A 422 2.85 -2.69 12.62
C SER A 422 2.50 -4.04 13.27
N GLU A 423 1.35 -4.61 12.95
CA GLU A 423 0.92 -5.92 13.45
C GLU A 423 1.49 -7.09 12.62
N VAL A 424 1.63 -6.89 11.30
CA VAL A 424 2.10 -7.91 10.36
C VAL A 424 3.63 -7.86 10.22
N GLY A 425 4.18 -6.67 10.12
CA GLY A 425 5.59 -6.46 9.73
C GLY A 425 6.59 -6.79 10.83
N GLU A 426 7.81 -6.96 10.41
CA GLU A 426 9.02 -6.94 11.24
C GLU A 426 9.92 -5.81 10.76
N LYS A 427 11.00 -5.54 11.51
CA LYS A 427 12.01 -4.56 11.09
C LYS A 427 12.49 -4.86 9.67
N GLY A 428 12.39 -3.88 8.78
CA GLY A 428 12.84 -3.97 7.38
C GLY A 428 11.93 -4.78 6.46
N ALA A 429 10.76 -5.26 6.92
CA ALA A 429 9.88 -6.10 6.11
C ALA A 429 9.29 -5.32 4.93
N TRP A 430 8.86 -4.07 5.15
CA TRP A 430 8.37 -3.19 4.12
C TRP A 430 9.44 -2.88 3.07
N SER A 431 10.64 -2.52 3.49
CA SER A 431 11.78 -2.32 2.58
C SER A 431 12.10 -3.56 1.75
N ASN A 432 12.11 -4.73 2.39
CA ASN A 432 12.46 -5.97 1.71
C ASN A 432 11.46 -6.35 0.62
N LEU A 433 10.17 -6.11 0.83
CA LEU A 433 9.13 -6.37 -0.16
C LEU A 433 9.43 -5.69 -1.51
N PHE A 434 9.97 -4.47 -1.48
CA PHE A 434 10.28 -3.70 -2.70
C PHE A 434 11.70 -3.89 -3.23
N ARG A 435 12.65 -4.19 -2.36
CA ARG A 435 14.06 -4.28 -2.72
C ARG A 435 14.54 -5.69 -3.03
N ASN A 436 13.97 -6.66 -2.33
CA ASN A 436 14.34 -8.06 -2.42
C ASN A 436 13.05 -8.92 -2.33
N PRO A 437 12.11 -8.76 -3.28
CA PRO A 437 10.85 -9.48 -3.22
C PRO A 437 11.08 -10.98 -3.16
N ASN A 438 10.33 -11.66 -2.30
CA ASN A 438 10.41 -13.12 -2.16
C ASN A 438 9.69 -13.80 -3.33
N LEU A 439 10.34 -13.90 -4.47
CA LEU A 439 9.77 -14.55 -5.66
C LEU A 439 9.92 -16.07 -5.65
N GLU A 440 10.81 -16.62 -4.85
CA GLU A 440 11.01 -18.09 -4.71
C GLU A 440 9.75 -18.81 -4.21
N LYS A 441 8.86 -18.09 -3.53
CA LYS A 441 7.58 -18.64 -3.04
C LYS A 441 6.71 -19.25 -4.14
N PHE A 442 6.92 -18.86 -5.40
CA PHE A 442 6.15 -19.38 -6.52
C PHE A 442 6.62 -20.78 -7.00
N ASP A 443 7.84 -21.15 -6.68
CA ASP A 443 8.38 -22.50 -6.98
C ASP A 443 8.27 -23.46 -5.80
N ALA A 444 7.86 -22.95 -4.65
CA ALA A 444 7.72 -23.71 -3.42
C ALA A 444 6.37 -24.41 -3.32
N PRO A 445 6.26 -25.49 -2.53
CA PRO A 445 4.99 -26.12 -2.20
C PRO A 445 3.96 -25.09 -1.75
N THR A 446 2.78 -25.12 -2.35
CA THR A 446 1.74 -24.07 -2.20
C THR A 446 0.46 -24.68 -1.67
N LEU A 447 -0.06 -24.12 -0.57
CA LEU A 447 -1.33 -24.44 0.05
C LEU A 447 -2.46 -23.69 -0.66
N SER A 448 -3.56 -24.39 -0.94
CA SER A 448 -4.77 -23.83 -1.54
C SER A 448 -6.03 -24.59 -1.14
N GLY A 449 -7.21 -24.05 -1.52
CA GLY A 449 -8.50 -24.66 -1.23
C GLY A 449 -8.88 -24.59 0.24
N VAL A 450 -8.38 -23.62 0.97
CA VAL A 450 -8.77 -23.35 2.36
C VAL A 450 -10.12 -22.64 2.35
N ASP A 451 -11.11 -23.17 3.08
CA ASP A 451 -12.46 -22.59 3.20
C ASP A 451 -12.43 -21.32 4.09
N PHE A 452 -11.75 -20.28 3.61
CA PHE A 452 -11.67 -19.00 4.30
C PHE A 452 -12.99 -18.21 4.18
N PRO A 453 -13.48 -17.53 5.22
CA PRO A 453 -12.86 -17.29 6.53
C PRO A 453 -13.18 -18.33 7.61
N ASP A 454 -13.95 -19.35 7.34
CA ASP A 454 -14.36 -20.38 8.30
C ASP A 454 -13.17 -21.22 8.80
N LEU A 455 -12.19 -21.44 7.93
CA LEU A 455 -10.88 -22.01 8.25
C LEU A 455 -9.79 -21.00 7.88
N MET A 456 -9.01 -20.58 8.85
CA MET A 456 -7.96 -19.57 8.67
C MET A 456 -6.58 -20.19 8.73
N VAL A 457 -5.63 -19.61 7.99
CA VAL A 457 -4.22 -20.00 7.98
C VAL A 457 -3.41 -18.97 8.74
N SER A 458 -2.91 -19.33 9.91
CA SER A 458 -2.03 -18.46 10.68
C SER A 458 -0.55 -18.62 10.32
N SER A 459 -0.15 -19.78 9.77
CA SER A 459 1.18 -20.03 9.23
C SER A 459 1.10 -20.97 8.04
N ALA A 460 1.87 -20.67 6.99
CA ALA A 460 2.12 -21.57 5.86
C ALA A 460 3.51 -21.24 5.29
N TYR A 461 4.53 -21.92 5.81
CA TYR A 461 5.91 -21.56 5.59
C TYR A 461 6.75 -22.78 5.17
N ASN A 462 7.41 -22.66 4.03
CA ASN A 462 8.38 -23.66 3.55
C ASN A 462 9.75 -23.41 4.17
N ASN A 463 10.20 -24.32 5.03
CA ASN A 463 11.52 -24.25 5.63
C ASN A 463 12.53 -24.99 4.75
N LYS A 464 13.41 -24.23 4.10
CA LYS A 464 14.44 -24.73 3.19
C LYS A 464 15.48 -25.66 3.86
N ARG A 465 15.68 -25.51 5.18
CA ARG A 465 16.71 -26.26 5.91
C ARG A 465 16.35 -27.73 6.11
N ASP A 466 15.07 -27.98 6.36
CA ASP A 466 14.57 -29.33 6.64
C ASP A 466 13.62 -29.87 5.56
N GLY A 467 13.37 -29.08 4.52
CA GLY A 467 12.50 -29.46 3.41
C GLY A 467 11.02 -29.62 3.80
N THR A 468 10.58 -28.95 4.86
CA THR A 468 9.26 -29.14 5.45
C THR A 468 8.38 -27.89 5.24
N LEU A 469 7.16 -28.10 4.76
CA LEU A 469 6.08 -27.11 4.79
C LEU A 469 5.37 -27.20 6.15
N TYR A 470 5.40 -26.10 6.90
CA TYR A 470 4.70 -25.92 8.17
C TYR A 470 3.39 -25.18 7.93
N ILE A 471 2.27 -25.76 8.36
CA ILE A 471 0.94 -25.17 8.25
C ILE A 471 0.31 -25.12 9.65
N ALA A 472 -0.22 -23.96 10.02
CA ALA A 472 -1.05 -23.80 11.22
C ALA A 472 -2.41 -23.24 10.82
N LEU A 473 -3.43 -24.05 11.05
CA LEU A 473 -4.83 -23.74 10.80
C LEU A 473 -5.52 -23.35 12.11
N THR A 474 -6.54 -22.53 12.01
CA THR A 474 -7.47 -22.22 13.11
C THR A 474 -8.87 -21.98 12.56
N SER A 475 -9.89 -22.37 13.30
CA SER A 475 -11.28 -22.12 12.95
C SER A 475 -12.01 -21.48 14.11
N GLN A 476 -12.82 -20.51 13.79
CA GLN A 476 -13.73 -19.82 14.72
C GLN A 476 -15.20 -19.98 14.33
N ALA A 477 -15.47 -20.72 13.26
CA ALA A 477 -16.81 -21.00 12.75
C ALA A 477 -17.55 -21.99 13.66
N LEU A 478 -18.22 -21.50 14.70
CA LEU A 478 -18.90 -22.32 15.72
C LEU A 478 -19.83 -23.39 15.10
N GLY A 479 -20.53 -23.06 14.01
CA GLY A 479 -21.43 -23.99 13.33
C GLY A 479 -20.75 -25.09 12.50
N LYS A 480 -19.43 -24.97 12.25
CA LYS A 480 -18.62 -25.91 11.48
C LYS A 480 -17.57 -26.65 12.31
N LEU A 481 -17.38 -26.31 13.58
CA LEU A 481 -16.35 -26.92 14.43
C LEU A 481 -16.34 -28.46 14.33
N ASN A 482 -15.16 -29.02 14.12
CA ASN A 482 -14.89 -30.45 13.95
C ASN A 482 -15.55 -31.12 12.72
N LYS A 483 -16.27 -30.39 11.87
CA LYS A 483 -16.71 -30.96 10.59
C LYS A 483 -15.50 -31.19 9.68
N ARG A 484 -15.62 -32.15 8.78
CA ARG A 484 -14.58 -32.49 7.82
C ARG A 484 -14.50 -31.46 6.72
N THR A 485 -13.30 -31.19 6.26
CA THR A 485 -12.96 -30.42 5.06
C THR A 485 -11.64 -30.96 4.49
N SER A 486 -11.18 -30.41 3.38
CA SER A 486 -9.90 -30.77 2.79
C SER A 486 -9.16 -29.52 2.30
N ILE A 487 -7.85 -29.59 2.27
CA ILE A 487 -6.96 -28.57 1.70
C ILE A 487 -6.05 -29.22 0.66
N LYS A 488 -5.44 -28.42 -0.20
CA LYS A 488 -4.60 -28.92 -1.29
C LYS A 488 -3.19 -28.35 -1.18
N ILE A 489 -2.20 -29.16 -1.55
CA ILE A 489 -0.81 -28.71 -1.65
C ILE A 489 -0.29 -29.08 -3.04
N SER A 490 0.10 -28.06 -3.77
CA SER A 490 0.66 -28.16 -5.13
C SER A 490 2.15 -27.82 -5.15
N ASN A 491 2.77 -27.84 -6.33
CA ASN A 491 4.19 -27.55 -6.56
C ASN A 491 5.13 -28.47 -5.74
N LEU A 492 4.83 -29.76 -5.70
CA LEU A 492 5.62 -30.76 -4.99
C LEU A 492 6.85 -31.13 -5.81
N PRO A 493 8.07 -31.08 -5.25
CA PRO A 493 9.28 -31.52 -5.94
C PRO A 493 9.23 -33.01 -6.31
N ASP A 494 8.87 -33.87 -5.35
CA ASP A 494 8.67 -35.31 -5.54
C ASP A 494 7.52 -35.82 -4.67
N PRO A 495 6.38 -36.18 -5.29
CA PRO A 495 5.23 -36.70 -4.55
C PRO A 495 5.50 -38.00 -3.79
N ASN A 496 6.53 -38.76 -4.15
CA ASN A 496 6.85 -40.05 -3.48
C ASN A 496 7.58 -39.86 -2.15
N LEU A 497 8.13 -38.68 -1.88
CA LEU A 497 8.90 -38.41 -0.66
C LEU A 497 8.04 -37.85 0.48
N ILE A 498 6.76 -37.66 0.26
CA ILE A 498 5.87 -36.96 1.19
C ILE A 498 5.70 -37.76 2.49
N LYS A 499 5.88 -37.05 3.61
CA LYS A 499 5.57 -37.55 4.95
C LYS A 499 4.81 -36.43 5.68
N ILE A 500 3.68 -36.79 6.28
CA ILE A 500 2.81 -35.82 6.95
C ILE A 500 2.70 -36.15 8.44
N LYS A 501 2.86 -35.13 9.26
CA LYS A 501 2.51 -35.18 10.68
C LYS A 501 1.41 -34.16 10.96
N ARG A 502 0.43 -34.55 11.76
CA ARG A 502 -0.60 -33.69 12.32
C ARG A 502 -0.41 -33.64 13.84
N ASP A 503 -0.21 -32.45 14.38
CA ASP A 503 0.00 -32.21 15.80
C ASP A 503 1.10 -33.12 16.40
N GLY A 504 2.15 -33.34 15.60
CA GLY A 504 3.32 -34.17 15.98
C GLY A 504 3.23 -35.67 15.67
N ALA A 505 2.03 -36.20 15.43
CA ALA A 505 1.82 -37.63 15.11
C ALA A 505 1.77 -37.86 13.59
N THR A 506 2.19 -39.06 13.13
CA THR A 506 2.04 -39.46 11.72
C THR A 506 0.58 -39.38 11.29
N TYR A 507 0.35 -38.90 10.08
CA TYR A 507 -0.99 -38.64 9.55
C TYR A 507 -1.13 -39.19 8.13
N ASP A 508 -2.10 -40.10 7.92
CA ASP A 508 -2.24 -40.88 6.68
C ASP A 508 -3.55 -40.56 5.93
N SER A 509 -4.39 -39.64 6.44
CA SER A 509 -5.62 -39.24 5.76
C SER A 509 -5.35 -38.19 4.69
N TRP A 510 -4.66 -38.60 3.64
CA TRP A 510 -4.33 -37.79 2.47
C TRP A 510 -4.14 -38.67 1.24
N ARG A 511 -4.20 -38.05 0.06
CA ARG A 511 -3.96 -38.73 -1.22
C ARG A 511 -3.31 -37.79 -2.23
N ILE A 512 -2.65 -38.34 -3.23
CA ILE A 512 -2.17 -37.61 -4.40
C ILE A 512 -3.24 -37.70 -5.49
N ASN A 513 -3.66 -36.56 -6.03
CA ASN A 513 -4.62 -36.49 -7.11
C ASN A 513 -3.93 -36.63 -8.49
N GLN A 514 -4.73 -36.62 -9.56
CA GLN A 514 -4.23 -36.75 -10.95
C GLN A 514 -3.33 -35.59 -11.40
N LYS A 515 -3.33 -34.47 -10.66
CA LYS A 515 -2.47 -33.29 -10.93
C LYS A 515 -1.16 -33.32 -10.14
N ASN A 516 -0.85 -34.41 -9.47
CA ASN A 516 0.27 -34.52 -8.53
C ASN A 516 0.17 -33.53 -7.35
N GLU A 517 -1.03 -33.20 -6.92
CA GLU A 517 -1.26 -32.38 -5.72
C GLU A 517 -1.67 -33.30 -4.56
N ILE A 518 -1.27 -32.94 -3.34
CA ILE A 518 -1.81 -33.56 -2.14
C ILE A 518 -3.22 -33.00 -1.89
N GLU A 519 -4.19 -33.90 -1.72
CA GLU A 519 -5.45 -33.61 -1.06
C GLU A 519 -5.35 -34.11 0.37
N LEU A 520 -5.38 -33.19 1.33
CA LEU A 520 -5.19 -33.45 2.75
C LEU A 520 -6.49 -33.23 3.49
N ASP A 521 -7.05 -34.30 4.05
CA ASP A 521 -8.25 -34.23 4.87
C ASP A 521 -7.94 -33.52 6.18
N THR A 522 -8.84 -32.64 6.62
CA THR A 522 -8.73 -31.92 7.88
C THR A 522 -10.10 -31.64 8.47
N THR A 523 -10.16 -30.85 9.53
CA THR A 523 -11.38 -30.41 10.16
C THR A 523 -11.32 -28.92 10.44
N TYR A 524 -12.47 -28.27 10.63
CA TYR A 524 -12.54 -26.90 11.11
C TYR A 524 -12.13 -26.87 12.59
N SER A 525 -10.82 -26.84 12.85
CA SER A 525 -10.23 -26.87 14.19
C SER A 525 -8.86 -26.20 14.18
N THR A 526 -8.34 -25.94 15.36
CA THR A 526 -6.93 -25.57 15.50
C THR A 526 -6.07 -26.81 15.31
N THR A 527 -5.21 -26.79 14.29
CA THR A 527 -4.42 -27.96 13.86
C THR A 527 -3.11 -27.49 13.24
N ASN A 528 -2.02 -28.22 13.50
CA ASN A 528 -0.72 -27.98 12.90
C ASN A 528 -0.32 -29.16 12.03
N PHE A 529 0.13 -28.87 10.81
CA PHE A 529 0.72 -29.87 9.92
C PHE A 529 2.19 -29.59 9.68
N GLN A 530 2.96 -30.64 9.62
CA GLN A 530 4.35 -30.67 9.14
C GLN A 530 4.40 -31.61 7.97
N ILE A 531 4.67 -31.09 6.79
CA ILE A 531 4.65 -31.87 5.54
C ILE A 531 6.06 -31.85 4.97
N TYR A 532 6.77 -32.95 5.12
CA TYR A 532 8.07 -33.12 4.48
C TYR A 532 7.86 -33.25 2.97
N THR A 533 8.39 -32.31 2.20
CA THR A 533 8.27 -32.26 0.74
C THR A 533 9.61 -32.42 0.04
N GLY A 534 10.71 -32.36 0.80
CA GLY A 534 12.05 -32.32 0.25
C GLY A 534 12.42 -31.05 -0.52
N TRP A 535 11.56 -30.01 -0.47
CA TRP A 535 11.82 -28.76 -1.17
C TRP A 535 13.01 -28.02 -0.57
N SER A 536 13.98 -27.73 -1.41
CA SER A 536 15.10 -26.84 -1.09
C SER A 536 15.23 -25.83 -2.23
N ALA A 537 15.45 -24.56 -1.92
CA ALA A 537 15.68 -23.58 -2.98
C ALA A 537 16.96 -23.94 -3.73
N THR A 538 16.81 -24.26 -5.00
CA THR A 538 17.92 -24.40 -5.93
C THR A 538 18.13 -23.08 -6.65
N GLU A 539 19.35 -22.83 -7.16
CA GLU A 539 19.78 -21.60 -7.83
C GLU A 539 18.98 -21.21 -9.10
N ALA A 540 17.93 -21.96 -9.44
CA ALA A 540 17.18 -21.83 -10.68
C ALA A 540 16.30 -20.54 -10.78
N TYR A 541 16.29 -19.70 -9.77
CA TYR A 541 15.30 -18.63 -9.66
C TYR A 541 15.61 -17.35 -10.44
N SER A 542 16.86 -17.11 -10.85
CA SER A 542 17.26 -15.88 -11.52
C SER A 542 16.71 -15.68 -12.94
N SER A 543 15.94 -16.63 -13.46
CA SER A 543 15.46 -16.63 -14.85
C SER A 543 13.95 -16.77 -15.05
N ARG A 544 13.13 -16.74 -13.96
CA ARG A 544 11.68 -16.88 -14.13
C ARG A 544 11.11 -15.62 -14.82
N LYS A 545 10.72 -15.79 -16.07
CA LYS A 545 9.83 -14.82 -16.74
C LYS A 545 8.41 -15.12 -16.26
N PHE A 546 7.73 -14.14 -15.67
CA PHE A 546 6.28 -14.25 -15.42
C PHE A 546 5.60 -14.68 -16.70
N LYS A 547 4.73 -15.70 -16.61
CA LYS A 547 4.01 -16.20 -17.79
C LYS A 547 3.09 -15.11 -18.29
N THR A 548 3.49 -14.44 -19.36
CA THR A 548 2.62 -13.59 -20.15
C THR A 548 1.65 -14.54 -20.88
N LEU A 549 0.37 -14.43 -20.64
CA LEU A 549 -0.64 -15.09 -21.46
C LEU A 549 -0.49 -14.51 -22.86
N LYS A 550 -0.17 -15.33 -23.85
CA LYS A 550 -0.07 -14.89 -25.25
C LYS A 550 -1.45 -14.46 -25.73
N THR A 551 -1.69 -13.17 -25.82
CA THR A 551 -2.78 -12.62 -26.61
C THR A 551 -2.18 -11.96 -27.84
N SER A 552 -2.56 -12.47 -29.01
CA SER A 552 -2.31 -11.83 -30.28
C SER A 552 -3.33 -10.70 -30.46
N VAL A 553 -2.97 -9.49 -30.12
CA VAL A 553 -3.63 -8.29 -30.69
C VAL A 553 -2.57 -7.19 -30.82
N GLU A 554 -2.04 -7.05 -31.99
CA GLU A 554 -1.51 -5.79 -32.49
C GLU A 554 -2.68 -4.89 -32.84
N GLY A 555 -2.80 -3.75 -32.20
CA GLY A 555 -3.85 -2.77 -32.51
C GLY A 555 -3.60 -1.46 -31.78
N ASN A 556 -2.77 -0.60 -32.37
CA ASN A 556 -2.72 0.81 -32.04
C ASN A 556 -4.04 1.48 -32.44
N ASN A 557 -4.88 1.81 -31.48
CA ASN A 557 -5.95 2.77 -31.71
C ASN A 557 -5.99 3.76 -30.55
N ARG A 558 -5.33 4.90 -30.74
CA ARG A 558 -5.68 6.12 -30.00
C ARG A 558 -7.04 6.58 -30.50
N VAL A 559 -8.07 6.37 -29.72
CA VAL A 559 -9.38 7.00 -29.95
C VAL A 559 -9.30 8.43 -29.44
N SER A 560 -9.21 9.39 -30.35
CA SER A 560 -9.39 10.81 -30.03
C SER A 560 -10.87 11.04 -29.76
N ALA A 561 -11.26 11.20 -28.50
CA ALA A 561 -12.63 11.57 -28.12
C ALA A 561 -12.87 13.06 -28.44
N LYS A 562 -13.95 13.34 -29.18
CA LYS A 562 -14.47 14.71 -29.33
C LYS A 562 -15.09 15.14 -28.00
N ALA A 563 -14.65 16.29 -27.51
CA ALA A 563 -15.17 16.92 -26.31
C ALA A 563 -16.68 17.20 -26.44
N SER A 564 -17.49 16.56 -25.60
CA SER A 564 -18.86 16.95 -25.34
C SER A 564 -18.92 17.65 -23.98
N SER A 565 -19.75 18.68 -23.88
CA SER A 565 -19.87 19.49 -22.66
C SER A 565 -20.41 18.65 -21.50
N VAL A 566 -19.61 18.48 -20.47
CA VAL A 566 -19.97 17.79 -19.23
C VAL A 566 -20.61 18.81 -18.28
N LYS A 567 -21.78 18.49 -17.74
CA LYS A 567 -22.30 19.19 -16.54
C LYS A 567 -21.48 18.68 -15.34
N LEU A 568 -20.66 19.55 -14.79
CA LEU A 568 -19.92 19.29 -13.57
C LEU A 568 -20.90 19.24 -12.39
N VAL A 569 -20.85 18.14 -11.66
CA VAL A 569 -21.55 18.01 -10.38
C VAL A 569 -20.56 18.45 -9.31
N ASN A 570 -20.99 19.37 -8.45
CA ASN A 570 -20.17 19.86 -7.34
C ASN A 570 -19.90 18.70 -6.36
N VAL A 571 -18.71 18.15 -6.41
CA VAL A 571 -18.22 17.17 -5.45
C VAL A 571 -16.88 17.67 -4.94
N SER A 572 -16.74 17.74 -3.64
CA SER A 572 -15.58 18.31 -2.97
C SER A 572 -14.50 17.26 -2.68
N CYS A 573 -13.38 17.53 -2.79
CA CYS A 573 -12.05 17.61 -2.27
C CYS A 573 -11.20 16.45 -1.81
N CYS A 574 -9.92 16.51 -2.13
CA CYS A 574 -8.86 15.62 -1.64
C CYS A 574 -8.54 15.83 -0.14
N PRO A 575 -8.65 14.81 0.69
CA PRO A 575 -8.39 14.89 2.14
C PRO A 575 -6.96 14.53 2.54
N CYS A 576 -6.01 14.62 1.61
CA CYS A 576 -4.61 14.31 1.91
C CYS A 576 -4.03 15.19 3.01
N CYS A 577 -4.65 16.33 3.30
CA CYS A 577 -4.23 17.27 4.33
C CYS A 577 -5.31 17.48 5.37
N PRO A 578 -5.12 16.94 6.58
CA PRO A 578 -5.90 17.36 7.72
C PRO A 578 -5.55 18.79 8.08
N SER A 579 -6.55 19.55 8.53
CA SER A 579 -6.36 20.87 9.14
C SER A 579 -5.21 20.78 10.14
N LEU A 580 -4.14 21.45 9.85
CA LEU A 580 -3.01 21.60 10.76
C LEU A 580 -3.40 22.61 11.83
N GLY A 581 -4.12 22.15 12.85
CA GLY A 581 -4.21 22.89 14.10
C GLY A 581 -2.79 23.04 14.65
N THR A 582 -2.35 24.27 14.76
CA THR A 582 -1.10 24.71 15.37
C THR A 582 -0.78 24.06 16.70
#